data_153a9e67a8a931832232591636d3e63e
#
_entry.id   153a9e67a8a931832232591636d3e63e
#
_cell.length_a   1.000
_cell.length_b   1.000
_cell.length_c   1.000
_cell.angle_alpha   90.00
_cell.angle_beta   90.00
_cell.angle_gamma   90.00
#
_symmetry.space_group_name_H-M   'P 1'
#
loop_
_entity.id
_entity.type
_entity.pdbx_description
1 polymer ?
#
loop_
_entity_poly.entity_id
_entity_poly.type
_entity_poly.pdbx_seq_one_letter_code
_entity_poly.pdbx_strand_id
1 'polypeptide(L)'
;MQNIDILVTKLESVVDRLHDDSVNYVAELEIYPVLDYAEKSPIDILNKALEGEVIIEKVAISNQQELIAGISAMLSYEGLGSSHPNRAYVGSDEHGEHLVELGSELKSLTSHASSIKEFWLKKGYPFYPVFWDLGFIITIGNDAYVIAGLISD
;
A
#
# COMPACT_ATOMS: atom_id res chain seq x y z
N MET A 1 11.81 -8.52 14.35
CA MET A 1 10.82 -8.31 13.28
C MET A 1 9.58 -7.65 13.86
N GLN A 2 9.03 -6.68 13.16
CA GLN A 2 7.80 -6.02 13.59
C GLN A 2 6.60 -6.94 13.35
N ASN A 3 5.67 -6.93 14.30
CA ASN A 3 4.40 -7.64 14.12
C ASN A 3 3.44 -6.74 13.32
N ILE A 4 3.07 -7.18 12.14
CA ILE A 4 2.18 -6.44 11.24
C ILE A 4 0.77 -7.04 11.13
N ASP A 5 0.45 -8.05 11.95
CA ASP A 5 -0.82 -8.79 11.82
C ASP A 5 -2.04 -7.90 12.01
N ILE A 6 -2.01 -7.00 12.99
CA ILE A 6 -3.13 -6.07 13.22
C ILE A 6 -3.28 -5.11 12.05
N LEU A 7 -2.17 -4.58 11.54
CA LEU A 7 -2.17 -3.68 10.39
C LEU A 7 -2.76 -4.38 9.16
N VAL A 8 -2.29 -5.58 8.86
CA VAL A 8 -2.77 -6.37 7.72
C VAL A 8 -4.27 -6.65 7.85
N THR A 9 -4.73 -7.06 9.03
CA THR A 9 -6.15 -7.34 9.28
C THR A 9 -7.02 -6.10 9.06
N LYS A 10 -6.59 -4.94 9.57
CA LYS A 10 -7.32 -3.68 9.39
C LYS A 10 -7.35 -3.27 7.92
N LEU A 11 -6.24 -3.43 7.23
CA LEU A 11 -6.13 -3.10 5.81
C LEU A 11 -7.06 -3.99 4.97
N GLU A 12 -7.02 -5.29 5.18
CA GLU A 12 -7.92 -6.23 4.49
C GLU A 12 -9.38 -5.92 4.75
N SER A 13 -9.73 -5.55 5.98
CA SER A 13 -11.10 -5.18 6.35
C SER A 13 -11.59 -3.97 5.56
N VAL A 14 -10.78 -2.93 5.42
CA VAL A 14 -11.15 -1.75 4.64
C VAL A 14 -11.31 -2.12 3.16
N VAL A 15 -10.36 -2.87 2.61
CA VAL A 15 -10.40 -3.28 1.20
C VAL A 15 -11.63 -4.13 0.91
N ASP A 16 -11.97 -5.07 1.79
CA ASP A 16 -13.17 -5.90 1.65
C ASP A 16 -14.46 -5.05 1.66
N ARG A 17 -14.53 -4.07 2.55
CA ARG A 17 -15.69 -3.16 2.60
C ARG A 17 -15.80 -2.31 1.33
N LEU A 18 -14.67 -1.91 0.75
CA LEU A 18 -14.67 -1.15 -0.51
C LEU A 18 -15.20 -1.98 -1.68
N HIS A 19 -15.01 -3.30 -1.64
CA HIS A 19 -15.48 -4.19 -2.70
C HIS A 19 -16.96 -4.56 -2.56
N ASP A 20 -17.54 -4.49 -1.37
CA ASP A 20 -18.97 -4.76 -1.17
C ASP A 20 -19.81 -3.79 -2.01
N ASP A 21 -20.71 -4.32 -2.83
CA ASP A 21 -21.56 -3.53 -3.72
C ASP A 21 -20.79 -2.59 -4.66
N SER A 22 -19.53 -2.90 -4.95
CA SER A 22 -18.73 -2.17 -5.93
C SER A 22 -19.13 -2.56 -7.36
N VAL A 23 -18.82 -1.68 -8.32
CA VAL A 23 -19.08 -1.91 -9.75
C VAL A 23 -17.81 -1.59 -10.53
N ASN A 24 -17.32 -2.57 -11.30
CA ASN A 24 -16.11 -2.43 -12.13
C ASN A 24 -14.96 -1.77 -11.36
N TYR A 25 -14.69 -2.28 -10.16
CA TYR A 25 -13.73 -1.71 -9.25
C TYR A 25 -12.91 -2.83 -8.60
N VAL A 26 -11.60 -2.66 -8.62
CA VAL A 26 -10.67 -3.55 -7.91
C VAL A 26 -9.67 -2.68 -7.17
N ALA A 27 -9.49 -2.95 -5.90
CA ALA A 27 -8.45 -2.36 -5.09
C ALA A 27 -7.65 -3.48 -4.44
N GLU A 28 -6.33 -3.39 -4.51
CA GLU A 28 -5.43 -4.30 -3.83
C GLU A 28 -4.36 -3.48 -3.13
N LEU A 29 -4.04 -3.85 -1.91
CA LEU A 29 -3.00 -3.21 -1.13
C LEU A 29 -2.39 -4.27 -0.22
N GLU A 30 -1.11 -4.54 -0.44
CA GLU A 30 -0.38 -5.63 0.20
C GLU A 30 0.87 -5.12 0.89
N ILE A 31 1.23 -5.77 2.00
CA ILE A 31 2.48 -5.51 2.71
C ILE A 31 3.31 -6.78 2.66
N TYR A 32 4.52 -6.67 2.13
CA TYR A 32 5.45 -7.77 1.98
C TYR A 32 6.65 -7.58 2.92
N PRO A 33 6.77 -8.35 4.01
CA PRO A 33 8.00 -8.35 4.80
C PRO A 33 9.11 -9.04 4.03
N VAL A 34 10.30 -8.44 4.03
CA VAL A 34 11.49 -9.01 3.40
C VAL A 34 12.60 -9.02 4.45
N LEU A 35 12.75 -10.17 5.10
CA LEU A 35 13.65 -10.31 6.24
C LEU A 35 15.12 -10.20 5.81
N ASP A 36 15.92 -9.50 6.60
CA ASP A 36 17.36 -9.32 6.39
C ASP A 36 17.75 -8.57 5.12
N TYR A 37 16.82 -7.81 4.51
CA TYR A 37 17.04 -7.09 3.27
C TYR A 37 17.21 -5.57 3.43
N ALA A 38 17.30 -5.05 4.67
CA ALA A 38 17.40 -3.60 4.87
C ALA A 38 18.58 -2.95 4.13
N GLU A 39 19.71 -3.67 4.02
CA GLU A 39 20.93 -3.19 3.36
C GLU A 39 20.97 -3.49 1.86
N LYS A 40 19.97 -4.16 1.32
CA LYS A 40 19.92 -4.51 -0.09
C LYS A 40 19.45 -3.32 -0.94
N SER A 41 19.77 -3.35 -2.22
CA SER A 41 19.29 -2.32 -3.14
C SER A 41 17.78 -2.37 -3.33
N PRO A 42 17.16 -1.25 -3.74
CA PRO A 42 15.71 -1.26 -4.02
C PRO A 42 15.28 -2.35 -5.01
N ILE A 43 16.06 -2.58 -6.06
CA ILE A 43 15.72 -3.62 -7.05
C ILE A 43 15.74 -5.02 -6.44
N ASP A 44 16.72 -5.32 -5.57
CA ASP A 44 16.79 -6.61 -4.90
C ASP A 44 15.62 -6.80 -3.94
N ILE A 45 15.28 -5.77 -3.18
CA ILE A 45 14.14 -5.80 -2.25
C ILE A 45 12.84 -6.06 -3.03
N LEU A 46 12.61 -5.32 -4.11
CA LEU A 46 11.38 -5.42 -4.90
C LEU A 46 11.27 -6.76 -5.62
N ASN A 47 12.36 -7.26 -6.20
CA ASN A 47 12.34 -8.57 -6.84
C ASN A 47 12.01 -9.68 -5.84
N LYS A 48 12.52 -9.57 -4.63
CA LYS A 48 12.22 -10.54 -3.57
C LYS A 48 10.78 -10.44 -3.10
N ALA A 49 10.30 -9.23 -2.84
CA ALA A 49 8.95 -8.99 -2.34
C ALA A 49 7.89 -9.40 -3.36
N LEU A 50 8.07 -9.01 -4.62
CA LEU A 50 7.09 -9.22 -5.70
C LEU A 50 7.30 -10.53 -6.46
N GLU A 51 8.28 -11.33 -6.06
CA GLU A 51 8.56 -12.65 -6.63
C GLU A 51 8.76 -12.63 -8.15
N GLY A 52 9.54 -11.67 -8.64
CA GLY A 52 9.78 -11.54 -10.07
C GLY A 52 10.83 -10.51 -10.40
N GLU A 53 11.01 -10.25 -11.68
CA GLU A 53 11.92 -9.24 -12.18
C GLU A 53 11.15 -7.96 -12.48
N VAL A 54 11.41 -6.91 -11.72
CA VAL A 54 10.80 -5.59 -11.94
C VAL A 54 11.77 -4.67 -12.66
N ILE A 55 11.23 -3.66 -13.33
CA ILE A 55 12.01 -2.55 -13.88
C ILE A 55 11.56 -1.29 -13.15
N ILE A 56 12.47 -0.70 -12.41
CA ILE A 56 12.19 0.51 -11.64
C ILE A 56 12.26 1.72 -12.58
N GLU A 57 11.22 2.56 -12.56
CA GLU A 57 11.22 3.84 -13.24
C GLU A 57 11.87 4.90 -12.36
N LYS A 58 11.51 4.92 -11.07
CA LYS A 58 11.99 5.94 -10.14
C LYS A 58 11.91 5.44 -8.70
N VAL A 59 12.86 5.88 -7.87
CA VAL A 59 12.81 5.74 -6.41
C VAL A 59 13.11 7.11 -5.83
N ALA A 60 12.32 7.54 -4.86
CA ALA A 60 12.50 8.83 -4.19
C ALA A 60 12.41 8.68 -2.68
N ILE A 61 13.16 9.50 -1.96
CA ILE A 61 13.05 9.58 -0.50
C ILE A 61 11.64 10.09 -0.16
N SER A 62 11.01 9.43 0.80
CA SER A 62 9.68 9.79 1.27
C SER A 62 9.68 9.88 2.80
N ASN A 63 8.51 9.97 3.39
CA ASN A 63 8.36 10.09 4.83
C ASN A 63 7.03 9.46 5.28
N GLN A 64 6.87 9.35 6.60
CA GLN A 64 5.67 8.77 7.20
C GLN A 64 4.39 9.47 6.77
N GLN A 65 4.40 10.79 6.71
CA GLN A 65 3.22 11.58 6.37
C GLN A 65 2.78 11.31 4.92
N GLU A 66 3.72 11.28 3.98
CA GLU A 66 3.42 10.98 2.58
C GLU A 66 2.90 9.56 2.39
N LEU A 67 3.48 8.60 3.12
CA LEU A 67 3.04 7.21 3.07
C LEU A 67 1.60 7.07 3.55
N ILE A 68 1.27 7.62 4.71
CA ILE A 68 -0.07 7.55 5.27
C ILE A 68 -1.07 8.28 4.38
N ALA A 69 -0.71 9.47 3.90
CA ALA A 69 -1.57 10.24 2.99
C ALA A 69 -1.83 9.51 1.67
N GLY A 70 -0.80 8.87 1.11
CA GLY A 70 -0.93 8.11 -0.15
C GLY A 70 -1.87 6.92 -0.02
N ILE A 71 -1.70 6.15 1.05
CA ILE A 71 -2.57 5.00 1.31
C ILE A 71 -4.00 5.45 1.58
N SER A 72 -4.17 6.49 2.39
CA SER A 72 -5.49 7.03 2.70
C SER A 72 -6.20 7.54 1.45
N ALA A 73 -5.48 8.23 0.58
CA ALA A 73 -6.02 8.74 -0.69
C ALA A 73 -6.48 7.59 -1.60
N MET A 74 -5.67 6.53 -1.72
CA MET A 74 -6.03 5.36 -2.52
C MET A 74 -7.29 4.68 -1.99
N LEU A 75 -7.39 4.51 -0.68
CA LEU A 75 -8.55 3.87 -0.04
C LEU A 75 -9.79 4.77 0.01
N SER A 76 -9.66 6.03 -0.39
CA SER A 76 -10.75 7.01 -0.44
C SER A 76 -11.20 7.33 -1.87
N TYR A 77 -10.67 6.63 -2.85
CA TYR A 77 -11.03 6.84 -4.25
C TYR A 77 -12.51 6.52 -4.48
N GLU A 78 -13.23 7.47 -5.05
CA GLU A 78 -14.68 7.38 -5.23
C GLU A 78 -15.11 6.79 -6.57
N GLY A 79 -14.17 6.57 -7.47
CA GLY A 79 -14.46 6.05 -8.80
C GLY A 79 -14.79 7.14 -9.83
N LEU A 80 -15.04 6.71 -11.05
CA LEU A 80 -15.41 7.56 -12.18
C LEU A 80 -16.65 6.99 -12.85
N GLY A 81 -17.73 7.77 -12.91
CA GLY A 81 -18.94 7.37 -13.59
C GLY A 81 -19.57 6.10 -13.00
N SER A 82 -19.69 5.06 -13.83
CA SER A 82 -20.29 3.78 -13.45
C SER A 82 -19.32 2.83 -12.75
N SER A 83 -18.03 3.17 -12.68
CA SER A 83 -17.01 2.37 -12.00
C SER A 83 -16.74 2.97 -10.63
N HIS A 84 -17.05 2.24 -9.57
CA HIS A 84 -16.96 2.81 -8.22
C HIS A 84 -16.83 1.74 -7.13
N PRO A 85 -16.19 2.09 -5.99
CA PRO A 85 -16.22 1.26 -4.79
C PRO A 85 -17.60 1.31 -4.13
N ASN A 86 -17.71 0.69 -2.96
CA ASN A 86 -18.91 0.77 -2.13
C ASN A 86 -19.25 2.23 -1.76
N ARG A 87 -20.21 2.82 -2.44
CA ARG A 87 -20.61 4.23 -2.25
C ARG A 87 -21.22 4.51 -0.89
N ALA A 88 -21.82 3.51 -0.26
CA ALA A 88 -22.39 3.68 1.07
C ALA A 88 -21.31 3.71 2.15
N TYR A 89 -20.17 3.11 1.88
CA TYR A 89 -19.05 3.04 2.81
C TYR A 89 -18.08 4.21 2.65
N VAL A 90 -17.63 4.48 1.42
CA VAL A 90 -16.64 5.55 1.16
C VAL A 90 -17.21 6.90 1.58
N GLY A 91 -16.45 7.60 2.43
CA GLY A 91 -16.86 8.89 2.97
C GLY A 91 -17.83 8.82 4.15
N SER A 92 -18.23 7.61 4.58
CA SER A 92 -19.04 7.45 5.79
C SER A 92 -18.20 7.69 7.05
N ASP A 93 -18.86 7.87 8.19
CA ASP A 93 -18.18 7.99 9.49
C ASP A 93 -17.37 6.74 9.80
N GLU A 94 -17.91 5.56 9.50
CA GLU A 94 -17.23 4.28 9.69
C GLU A 94 -15.94 4.21 8.85
N HIS A 95 -15.99 4.60 7.59
CA HIS A 95 -14.82 4.67 6.70
C HIS A 95 -13.75 5.59 7.29
N GLY A 96 -14.16 6.78 7.73
CA GLY A 96 -13.27 7.74 8.37
C GLY A 96 -12.58 7.19 9.62
N GLU A 97 -13.33 6.51 10.47
CA GLU A 97 -12.80 5.85 11.68
C GLU A 97 -11.79 4.75 11.32
N HIS A 98 -12.11 3.92 10.32
CA HIS A 98 -11.21 2.87 9.86
C HIS A 98 -9.91 3.44 9.30
N LEU A 99 -9.98 4.55 8.56
CA LEU A 99 -8.76 5.20 8.04
C LEU A 99 -7.92 5.79 9.16
N VAL A 100 -8.51 6.34 10.20
CA VAL A 100 -7.79 6.83 11.37
C VAL A 100 -7.06 5.69 12.08
N GLU A 101 -7.73 4.57 12.30
CA GLU A 101 -7.13 3.39 12.92
C GLU A 101 -5.98 2.83 12.07
N LEU A 102 -6.18 2.76 10.75
CA LEU A 102 -5.17 2.28 9.82
C LEU A 102 -3.95 3.22 9.83
N GLY A 103 -4.19 4.53 9.81
CA GLY A 103 -3.13 5.53 9.91
C GLY A 103 -2.33 5.40 11.20
N SER A 104 -2.99 5.11 12.32
CA SER A 104 -2.34 4.89 13.59
C SER A 104 -1.41 3.66 13.56
N GLU A 105 -1.87 2.56 12.95
CA GLU A 105 -1.05 1.35 12.81
C GLU A 105 0.14 1.57 11.88
N LEU A 106 -0.06 2.31 10.78
CA LEU A 106 1.04 2.67 9.87
C LEU A 106 2.05 3.57 10.58
N LYS A 107 1.59 4.51 11.38
CA LYS A 107 2.44 5.37 12.16
C LYS A 107 3.28 4.58 13.16
N SER A 108 2.66 3.61 13.83
CA SER A 108 3.35 2.72 14.75
C SER A 108 4.44 1.90 14.05
N LEU A 109 4.11 1.31 12.89
CA LEU A 109 5.08 0.56 12.09
C LEU A 109 6.28 1.43 11.68
N THR A 110 6.01 2.62 11.19
CA THR A 110 7.06 3.49 10.64
C THR A 110 7.81 4.30 11.69
N SER A 111 7.38 4.27 12.95
CA SER A 111 8.05 5.04 14.03
C SER A 111 9.50 4.64 14.25
N HIS A 112 9.87 3.42 13.89
CA HIS A 112 11.23 2.90 14.02
C HIS A 112 11.96 2.78 12.68
N ALA A 113 11.38 3.31 11.61
CA ALA A 113 11.95 3.20 10.28
C ALA A 113 13.23 4.04 10.16
N SER A 114 14.28 3.44 9.60
CA SER A 114 15.51 4.16 9.24
C SER A 114 15.38 4.84 7.88
N SER A 115 14.52 4.34 7.00
CA SER A 115 14.22 5.01 5.74
C SER A 115 12.83 4.64 5.24
N ILE A 116 12.22 5.57 4.51
CA ILE A 116 10.99 5.36 3.77
C ILE A 116 11.24 5.90 2.37
N LYS A 117 11.02 5.08 1.36
CA LYS A 117 11.18 5.44 -0.04
C LYS A 117 9.91 5.12 -0.80
N GLU A 118 9.55 5.98 -1.73
CA GLU A 118 8.47 5.72 -2.68
C GLU A 118 9.09 5.20 -3.98
N PHE A 119 8.45 4.26 -4.65
CA PHE A 119 8.94 3.72 -5.91
C PHE A 119 7.84 3.68 -6.96
N TRP A 120 8.27 3.76 -8.21
CA TRP A 120 7.41 3.61 -9.40
C TRP A 120 8.04 2.58 -10.32
N LEU A 121 7.23 1.67 -10.82
CA LEU A 121 7.68 0.60 -11.69
C LEU A 121 7.29 0.88 -13.14
N LYS A 122 8.22 0.62 -14.05
CA LYS A 122 7.99 0.61 -15.48
C LYS A 122 7.41 -0.70 -15.94
N LYS A 123 7.85 -1.80 -15.30
CA LYS A 123 7.46 -3.16 -15.63
C LYS A 123 7.66 -4.07 -14.44
N GLY A 124 6.86 -5.12 -14.36
CA GLY A 124 6.99 -6.15 -13.34
C GLY A 124 5.99 -6.02 -12.19
N TYR A 125 5.14 -5.02 -12.23
CA TYR A 125 4.07 -4.94 -11.27
C TYR A 125 3.11 -6.11 -11.53
N PRO A 126 2.70 -6.86 -10.46
CA PRO A 126 1.91 -8.06 -10.67
C PRO A 126 0.50 -7.81 -11.20
N PHE A 127 0.06 -6.55 -11.24
CA PHE A 127 -1.30 -6.18 -11.61
C PHE A 127 -1.27 -5.15 -12.74
N TYR A 128 -1.58 -5.57 -13.92
CA TYR A 128 -1.53 -4.71 -15.08
C TYR A 128 -2.66 -5.07 -16.05
N PRO A 129 -3.30 -4.10 -16.70
CA PRO A 129 -3.15 -2.64 -16.54
C PRO A 129 -3.87 -2.09 -15.31
N VAL A 130 -3.35 -0.99 -14.74
CA VAL A 130 -3.94 -0.37 -13.57
C VAL A 130 -4.21 1.11 -13.82
N PHE A 131 -5.24 1.61 -13.16
CA PHE A 131 -5.60 3.02 -13.19
C PHE A 131 -4.71 3.85 -12.26
N TRP A 132 -4.41 3.32 -11.09
CA TRP A 132 -3.61 3.99 -10.07
C TRP A 132 -2.80 2.94 -9.32
N ASP A 133 -1.52 3.17 -9.16
CA ASP A 133 -0.67 2.33 -8.32
C ASP A 133 0.08 3.18 -7.29
N LEU A 134 0.54 2.54 -6.24
CA LEU A 134 1.45 3.16 -5.29
C LEU A 134 2.40 2.11 -4.74
N GLY A 135 3.60 2.56 -4.33
CA GLY A 135 4.59 1.67 -3.75
C GLY A 135 5.51 2.39 -2.80
N PHE A 136 5.83 1.72 -1.69
CA PHE A 136 6.78 2.22 -0.69
C PHE A 136 7.68 1.09 -0.22
N ILE A 137 8.94 1.44 0.09
CA ILE A 137 9.90 0.55 0.74
C ILE A 137 10.24 1.19 2.08
N ILE A 138 10.02 0.44 3.15
CA ILE A 138 10.30 0.87 4.52
C ILE A 138 11.38 -0.04 5.08
N THR A 139 12.48 0.54 5.61
CA THR A 139 13.52 -0.24 6.27
C THR A 139 13.44 -0.01 7.76
N ILE A 140 13.36 -1.11 8.52
CA ILE A 140 13.25 -1.11 9.98
C ILE A 140 14.21 -2.16 10.52
N GLY A 141 15.24 -1.72 11.27
CA GLY A 141 16.26 -2.64 11.73
C GLY A 141 16.96 -3.31 10.56
N ASN A 142 16.96 -4.63 10.55
CA ASN A 142 17.60 -5.44 9.50
C ASN A 142 16.63 -5.81 8.36
N ASP A 143 15.37 -5.44 8.48
CA ASP A 143 14.33 -5.90 7.58
C ASP A 143 13.83 -4.78 6.66
N ALA A 144 13.28 -5.17 5.53
CA ALA A 144 12.55 -4.27 4.64
C ALA A 144 11.08 -4.68 4.59
N TYR A 145 10.20 -3.72 4.37
CA TYR A 145 8.78 -3.93 4.16
C TYR A 145 8.39 -3.20 2.89
N VAL A 146 7.77 -3.92 1.98
CA VAL A 146 7.27 -3.33 0.73
C VAL A 146 5.75 -3.21 0.84
N ILE A 147 5.26 -2.01 0.61
CA ILE A 147 3.82 -1.76 0.49
C ILE A 147 3.56 -1.49 -0.98
N ALA A 148 2.68 -2.28 -1.57
CA ALA A 148 2.32 -2.14 -2.97
C ALA A 148 0.81 -2.19 -3.12
N GLY A 149 0.25 -1.24 -3.84
CA GLY A 149 -1.18 -1.14 -4.04
C GLY A 149 -1.56 -0.71 -5.44
N LEU A 150 -2.80 -1.01 -5.82
CA LEU A 150 -3.34 -0.62 -7.10
C LEU A 150 -4.86 -0.42 -7.02
N ILE A 151 -5.35 0.40 -7.92
CA ILE A 151 -6.79 0.48 -8.24
C ILE A 151 -6.93 0.28 -9.74
N SER A 152 -7.85 -0.58 -10.11
CA SER A 152 -8.25 -0.82 -11.50
C SER A 152 -9.76 -0.71 -11.62
N ASP A 153 -10.23 -0.25 -12.76
CA ASP A 153 -11.64 -0.13 -13.06
C ASP A 153 -11.98 -0.66 -14.47
#